data_a7cee517051826d6b603460803be0417
#
_entry.id   a7cee517051826d6b603460803be0417
#
_cell.length_a   1.000
_cell.length_b   1.000
_cell.length_c   1.000
_cell.angle_alpha   90.00
_cell.angle_beta   90.00
_cell.angle_gamma   90.00
#
_symmetry.space_group_name_H-M   'P 1'
#
loop_
_entity.id
_entity.type
_entity.pdbx_description
1 polymer ?
#
loop_
_entity_poly.entity_id
_entity_poly.type
_entity_poly.pdbx_seq_one_letter_code
_entity_poly.pdbx_strand_id
1 'polypeptide(L)'
;LSKYLPDAVYLSSQDADLRREDDVRRLFSTNWDRVIHLAARVAGILDNRTRPAEFLEDNLLMNTLVLKYARETGVPRFTAVLSTCIFPDVASSYPMTEAMIHDGPPQETNFGYAISKRALAAHIDACNTQYGTSYNYLIPCNLYGEFDKTDPAKSHFVTALITKIIKAEQDGSDHITLLGTGKPLRQFMHADDLARVIGQCADRDVTQSFNVAVPENLSIREIAEVALAATGNEGMEIRFDASGPDGQFRKDVSNARMMEIFPDFRFTGLAEGIRRVYSYYKANHKE
;
A
#
# COMPACT_ATOMS: atom_id res chain seq x y z
N LEU A 1 0.85 -7.04 11.16
CA LEU A 1 0.44 -6.05 12.19
C LEU A 1 0.30 -6.72 13.56
N SER A 2 -0.23 -7.96 13.64
CA SER A 2 -0.37 -8.72 14.91
C SER A 2 0.92 -8.85 15.73
N LYS A 3 2.08 -8.81 15.09
CA LYS A 3 3.39 -8.76 15.75
C LYS A 3 3.59 -7.49 16.60
N TYR A 4 2.98 -6.37 16.20
CA TYR A 4 3.16 -5.05 16.82
C TYR A 4 1.97 -4.61 17.65
N LEU A 5 0.81 -5.20 17.44
CA LEU A 5 -0.42 -4.97 18.19
C LEU A 5 -1.05 -6.32 18.57
N PRO A 6 -0.41 -7.11 19.43
CA PRO A 6 -0.85 -8.50 19.71
C PRO A 6 -2.24 -8.57 20.35
N ASP A 7 -2.64 -7.56 21.10
CA ASP A 7 -3.93 -7.50 21.81
C ASP A 7 -5.08 -6.93 20.96
N ALA A 8 -4.80 -6.54 19.70
CA ALA A 8 -5.84 -6.01 18.82
C ALA A 8 -6.75 -7.12 18.28
N VAL A 9 -8.02 -6.79 18.08
CA VAL A 9 -9.00 -7.66 17.40
C VAL A 9 -8.83 -7.50 15.89
N TYR A 10 -8.54 -8.60 15.20
CA TYR A 10 -8.35 -8.64 13.75
C TYR A 10 -9.61 -9.16 13.08
N LEU A 11 -10.26 -8.29 12.31
CA LEU A 11 -11.50 -8.62 11.58
C LEU A 11 -11.23 -8.80 10.09
N SER A 12 -12.03 -9.66 9.47
CA SER A 12 -11.98 -9.96 8.03
C SER A 12 -13.36 -9.82 7.39
N SER A 13 -13.45 -10.03 6.08
CA SER A 13 -14.72 -10.06 5.36
C SER A 13 -15.62 -11.24 5.75
N GLN A 14 -15.12 -12.21 6.52
CA GLN A 14 -15.94 -13.30 7.09
C GLN A 14 -16.69 -12.85 8.35
N ASP A 15 -16.17 -11.83 9.04
CA ASP A 15 -16.76 -11.28 10.26
C ASP A 15 -17.84 -10.23 9.95
N ALA A 16 -17.61 -9.40 8.91
CA ALA A 16 -18.55 -8.38 8.47
C ALA A 16 -18.25 -7.92 7.03
N ASP A 17 -19.29 -7.66 6.26
CA ASP A 17 -19.20 -6.92 5.00
C ASP A 17 -19.31 -5.41 5.29
N LEU A 18 -18.17 -4.71 5.23
CA LEU A 18 -18.11 -3.28 5.54
C LEU A 18 -18.89 -2.37 4.56
N ARG A 19 -19.44 -2.93 3.48
CA ARG A 19 -20.35 -2.22 2.55
C ARG A 19 -21.81 -2.24 3.04
N ARG A 20 -22.10 -3.05 4.04
CA ARG A 20 -23.45 -3.22 4.61
C ARG A 20 -23.55 -2.47 5.93
N GLU A 21 -24.46 -1.52 5.99
CA GLU A 21 -24.62 -0.67 7.17
C GLU A 21 -24.92 -1.47 8.45
N ASP A 22 -25.77 -2.52 8.35
CA ASP A 22 -26.12 -3.36 9.51
C ASP A 22 -24.92 -4.13 10.06
N ASP A 23 -24.02 -4.59 9.20
CA ASP A 23 -22.80 -5.29 9.62
C ASP A 23 -21.85 -4.31 10.32
N VAL A 24 -21.65 -3.12 9.76
CA VAL A 24 -20.82 -2.08 10.39
C VAL A 24 -21.42 -1.62 11.71
N ARG A 25 -22.75 -1.38 11.77
CA ARG A 25 -23.43 -1.02 13.01
C ARG A 25 -23.22 -2.09 14.11
N ARG A 26 -23.29 -3.37 13.75
CA ARG A 26 -23.03 -4.49 14.68
C ARG A 26 -21.59 -4.47 15.19
N LEU A 27 -20.60 -4.21 14.34
CA LEU A 27 -19.19 -4.08 14.76
C LEU A 27 -19.00 -2.93 15.76
N PHE A 28 -19.66 -1.83 15.55
CA PHE A 28 -19.57 -0.64 16.41
C PHE A 28 -20.58 -0.65 17.59
N SER A 29 -21.30 -1.76 17.81
CA SER A 29 -22.02 -1.97 19.08
C SER A 29 -21.09 -2.30 20.24
N THR A 30 -19.83 -2.63 19.95
CA THR A 30 -18.74 -2.76 20.93
C THR A 30 -18.00 -1.42 21.06
N ASN A 31 -17.58 -1.07 22.26
CA ASN A 31 -16.73 0.10 22.47
C ASN A 31 -15.30 -0.21 22.03
N TRP A 32 -14.80 0.62 21.13
CA TRP A 32 -13.42 0.52 20.62
C TRP A 32 -12.61 1.73 21.10
N ASP A 33 -11.44 1.49 21.66
CA ASP A 33 -10.48 2.56 22.02
C ASP A 33 -9.77 3.12 20.78
N ARG A 34 -9.60 2.27 19.75
CA ARG A 34 -8.94 2.62 18.50
C ARG A 34 -9.45 1.77 17.35
N VAL A 35 -9.58 2.37 16.20
CA VAL A 35 -9.85 1.66 14.94
C VAL A 35 -8.71 1.90 13.96
N ILE A 36 -8.17 0.83 13.38
CA ILE A 36 -7.19 0.87 12.29
C ILE A 36 -7.85 0.30 11.04
N HIS A 37 -8.18 1.17 10.09
CA HIS A 37 -8.91 0.83 8.88
C HIS A 37 -7.95 0.49 7.74
N LEU A 38 -7.71 -0.82 7.54
CA LEU A 38 -6.86 -1.36 6.47
C LEU A 38 -7.68 -1.86 5.28
N ALA A 39 -8.96 -2.14 5.50
CA ALA A 39 -9.81 -2.77 4.50
C ALA A 39 -9.95 -1.91 3.23
N ALA A 40 -9.84 -2.56 2.10
CA ALA A 40 -10.12 -1.98 0.79
C ALA A 40 -10.34 -3.09 -0.25
N ARG A 41 -11.15 -2.79 -1.27
CA ARG A 41 -11.13 -3.55 -2.51
C ARG A 41 -9.92 -3.09 -3.32
N VAL A 42 -8.94 -3.96 -3.47
CA VAL A 42 -7.66 -3.67 -4.15
C VAL A 42 -7.40 -4.74 -5.21
N ALA A 43 -6.94 -4.32 -6.39
CA ALA A 43 -6.50 -5.24 -7.44
C ALA A 43 -5.45 -4.56 -8.36
N GLY A 44 -4.92 -5.33 -9.31
CA GLY A 44 -4.00 -4.83 -10.32
C GLY A 44 -4.64 -3.83 -11.31
N ILE A 45 -3.81 -3.26 -12.18
CA ILE A 45 -4.21 -2.23 -13.17
C ILE A 45 -5.35 -2.70 -14.07
N LEU A 46 -5.32 -3.97 -14.53
CA LEU A 46 -6.33 -4.50 -15.43
C LEU A 46 -7.73 -4.48 -14.81
N ASP A 47 -7.86 -4.97 -13.58
CA ASP A 47 -9.12 -4.98 -12.85
C ASP A 47 -9.65 -3.56 -12.59
N ASN A 48 -8.76 -2.65 -12.18
CA ASN A 48 -9.14 -1.25 -11.96
C ASN A 48 -9.67 -0.57 -13.24
N ARG A 49 -9.08 -0.88 -14.40
CA ARG A 49 -9.52 -0.34 -15.71
C ARG A 49 -10.86 -0.92 -16.18
N THR A 50 -11.11 -2.19 -15.91
CA THR A 50 -12.31 -2.87 -16.41
C THR A 50 -13.52 -2.71 -15.51
N ARG A 51 -13.32 -2.37 -14.23
CA ARG A 51 -14.39 -2.25 -13.23
C ARG A 51 -14.25 -0.99 -12.36
N PRO A 52 -14.01 0.21 -12.95
CA PRO A 52 -13.71 1.41 -12.17
C PRO A 52 -14.86 1.85 -11.25
N ALA A 53 -16.13 1.67 -11.68
CA ALA A 53 -17.29 2.01 -10.87
C ALA A 53 -17.38 1.15 -9.60
N GLU A 54 -17.22 -0.17 -9.73
CA GLU A 54 -17.26 -1.09 -8.60
C GLU A 54 -16.14 -0.80 -7.58
N PHE A 55 -14.92 -0.45 -8.05
CA PHE A 55 -13.83 -0.06 -7.14
C PHE A 55 -14.13 1.24 -6.40
N LEU A 56 -14.75 2.21 -7.08
CA LEU A 56 -15.17 3.45 -6.45
C LEU A 56 -16.26 3.21 -5.42
N GLU A 57 -17.35 2.54 -5.81
CA GLU A 57 -18.53 2.31 -4.98
C GLU A 57 -18.22 1.49 -3.73
N ASP A 58 -17.60 0.31 -3.90
CA ASP A 58 -17.27 -0.57 -2.78
C ASP A 58 -16.37 0.13 -1.74
N ASN A 59 -15.35 0.83 -2.20
CA ASN A 59 -14.45 1.54 -1.29
C ASN A 59 -15.10 2.76 -0.65
N LEU A 60 -15.93 3.53 -1.37
CA LEU A 60 -16.67 4.65 -0.79
C LEU A 60 -17.63 4.18 0.30
N LEU A 61 -18.39 3.11 0.05
CA LEU A 61 -19.31 2.53 1.03
C LEU A 61 -18.57 2.09 2.29
N MET A 62 -17.55 1.25 2.14
CA MET A 62 -16.74 0.76 3.28
C MET A 62 -16.16 1.93 4.09
N ASN A 63 -15.46 2.84 3.41
CA ASN A 63 -14.78 3.95 4.06
C ASN A 63 -15.76 4.88 4.80
N THR A 64 -16.89 5.21 4.15
CA THR A 64 -17.89 6.12 4.71
C THR A 64 -18.59 5.50 5.92
N LEU A 65 -19.03 4.25 5.83
CA LEU A 65 -19.73 3.59 6.91
C LEU A 65 -18.81 3.39 8.14
N VAL A 66 -17.60 2.89 7.93
CA VAL A 66 -16.66 2.65 9.04
C VAL A 66 -16.31 3.96 9.76
N LEU A 67 -16.00 5.03 9.03
CA LEU A 67 -15.65 6.32 9.63
C LEU A 67 -16.87 6.97 10.32
N LYS A 68 -18.06 6.91 9.67
CA LYS A 68 -19.32 7.39 10.25
C LYS A 68 -19.58 6.74 11.62
N TYR A 69 -19.59 5.42 11.66
CA TYR A 69 -19.88 4.70 12.90
C TYR A 69 -18.80 4.85 13.96
N ALA A 70 -17.51 4.90 13.57
CA ALA A 70 -16.45 5.23 14.52
C ALA A 70 -16.69 6.58 15.21
N ARG A 71 -17.07 7.61 14.44
CA ARG A 71 -17.41 8.93 14.98
C ARG A 71 -18.68 8.90 15.84
N GLU A 72 -19.78 8.28 15.37
CA GLU A 72 -21.05 8.25 16.06
C GLU A 72 -21.02 7.51 17.41
N THR A 73 -20.17 6.48 17.50
CA THR A 73 -19.96 5.73 18.75
C THR A 73 -18.83 6.29 19.62
N GLY A 74 -18.23 7.42 19.20
CA GLY A 74 -17.24 8.12 20.01
C GLY A 74 -15.87 7.42 20.08
N VAL A 75 -15.48 6.64 19.06
CA VAL A 75 -14.13 6.04 18.99
C VAL A 75 -13.08 7.16 19.12
N PRO A 76 -12.19 7.12 20.12
CA PRO A 76 -11.26 8.23 20.39
C PRO A 76 -10.18 8.36 19.30
N ARG A 77 -9.77 7.26 18.67
CA ARG A 77 -8.66 7.20 17.70
C ARG A 77 -9.02 6.38 16.48
N PHE A 78 -8.84 6.97 15.33
CA PHE A 78 -9.05 6.31 14.05
C PHE A 78 -7.85 6.56 13.14
N THR A 79 -7.27 5.49 12.60
CA THR A 79 -6.17 5.55 11.65
C THR A 79 -6.57 4.82 10.36
N ALA A 80 -6.62 5.53 9.23
CA ALA A 80 -6.83 4.91 7.92
C ALA A 80 -5.51 4.68 7.19
N VAL A 81 -5.42 3.59 6.44
CA VAL A 81 -4.32 3.38 5.48
C VAL A 81 -4.82 3.72 4.08
N LEU A 82 -4.18 4.70 3.48
CA LEU A 82 -4.43 5.15 2.12
C LEU A 82 -3.45 4.50 1.12
N SER A 83 -3.05 5.22 0.09
CA SER A 83 -2.06 4.80 -0.91
C SER A 83 -1.54 6.02 -1.66
N THR A 84 -0.30 6.00 -2.14
CA THR A 84 0.22 7.05 -3.04
C THR A 84 -0.54 7.19 -4.36
N CYS A 85 -1.48 6.29 -4.68
CA CYS A 85 -2.40 6.46 -5.81
C CYS A 85 -3.32 7.69 -5.68
N ILE A 86 -3.48 8.25 -4.47
CA ILE A 86 -4.30 9.46 -4.24
C ILE A 86 -3.66 10.74 -4.77
N PHE A 87 -2.35 10.75 -5.03
CA PHE A 87 -1.66 11.91 -5.56
C PHE A 87 -1.96 12.16 -7.04
N PRO A 88 -1.71 13.40 -7.53
CA PRO A 88 -1.84 13.70 -8.95
C PRO A 88 -0.99 12.76 -9.83
N ASP A 89 -1.49 12.44 -11.04
CA ASP A 89 -0.72 11.66 -12.01
C ASP A 89 0.54 12.41 -12.45
N VAL A 90 0.43 13.72 -12.64
CA VAL A 90 1.56 14.62 -12.87
C VAL A 90 1.59 15.64 -11.75
N ALA A 91 2.64 15.61 -10.96
CA ALA A 91 2.85 16.54 -9.86
C ALA A 91 3.67 17.75 -10.29
N SER A 92 3.48 18.89 -9.62
CA SER A 92 4.25 20.12 -9.85
C SER A 92 5.72 20.01 -9.39
N SER A 93 5.97 19.13 -8.42
CA SER A 93 7.32 18.82 -7.91
C SER A 93 7.39 17.42 -7.29
N TYR A 94 8.61 16.92 -7.13
CA TYR A 94 8.91 15.62 -6.52
C TYR A 94 10.10 15.76 -5.55
N PRO A 95 10.11 14.97 -4.45
CA PRO A 95 9.06 14.06 -4.01
C PRO A 95 7.77 14.80 -3.61
N MET A 96 6.60 14.17 -3.81
CA MET A 96 5.30 14.75 -3.47
C MET A 96 5.10 14.81 -1.95
N THR A 97 4.53 15.92 -1.47
CA THR A 97 4.17 16.11 -0.06
C THR A 97 2.68 15.93 0.15
N GLU A 98 2.25 15.73 1.40
CA GLU A 98 0.84 15.55 1.78
C GLU A 98 -0.06 16.71 1.33
N ALA A 99 0.47 17.92 1.23
CA ALA A 99 -0.27 19.10 0.75
C ALA A 99 -0.73 18.97 -0.71
N MET A 100 -0.07 18.11 -1.50
CA MET A 100 -0.32 17.97 -2.94
C MET A 100 -1.44 16.96 -3.28
N ILE A 101 -2.12 16.37 -2.30
CA ILE A 101 -3.15 15.34 -2.51
C ILE A 101 -4.24 15.82 -3.49
N HIS A 102 -4.58 17.13 -3.46
CA HIS A 102 -5.68 17.68 -4.24
C HIS A 102 -5.23 18.53 -5.46
N ASP A 103 -3.95 18.56 -5.80
CA ASP A 103 -3.39 19.46 -6.84
C ASP A 103 -3.72 19.04 -8.28
N GLY A 104 -4.35 17.88 -8.48
CA GLY A 104 -4.73 17.41 -9.81
C GLY A 104 -5.42 16.05 -9.81
N PRO A 105 -5.84 15.56 -10.98
CA PRO A 105 -6.46 14.24 -11.09
C PRO A 105 -5.45 13.13 -10.80
N PRO A 106 -5.87 12.04 -10.13
CA PRO A 106 -5.05 10.86 -9.98
C PRO A 106 -4.93 10.10 -11.31
N GLN A 107 -4.02 9.15 -11.39
CA GLN A 107 -3.79 8.34 -12.57
C GLN A 107 -5.09 7.65 -13.03
N GLU A 108 -5.41 7.77 -14.32
CA GLU A 108 -6.65 7.26 -14.92
C GLU A 108 -6.87 5.76 -14.67
N THR A 109 -5.81 4.96 -14.79
CA THR A 109 -5.90 3.50 -14.62
C THR A 109 -6.31 3.04 -13.22
N ASN A 110 -6.16 3.91 -12.21
CA ASN A 110 -6.52 3.67 -10.81
C ASN A 110 -7.58 4.65 -10.30
N PHE A 111 -8.26 5.36 -11.19
CA PHE A 111 -9.10 6.52 -10.84
C PHE A 111 -10.12 6.20 -9.74
N GLY A 112 -10.93 5.16 -9.91
CA GLY A 112 -11.99 4.82 -8.95
C GLY A 112 -11.44 4.52 -7.53
N TYR A 113 -10.39 3.71 -7.45
CA TYR A 113 -9.70 3.43 -6.20
C TYR A 113 -9.07 4.69 -5.58
N ALA A 114 -8.34 5.46 -6.38
CA ALA A 114 -7.64 6.65 -5.91
C ALA A 114 -8.61 7.71 -5.37
N ILE A 115 -9.71 7.98 -6.08
CA ILE A 115 -10.75 8.92 -5.63
C ILE A 115 -11.42 8.43 -4.34
N SER A 116 -11.72 7.15 -4.20
CA SER A 116 -12.31 6.61 -2.96
C SER A 116 -11.40 6.79 -1.74
N LYS A 117 -10.08 6.60 -1.91
CA LYS A 117 -9.09 6.82 -0.85
C LYS A 117 -8.85 8.30 -0.58
N ARG A 118 -8.88 9.16 -1.61
CA ARG A 118 -8.83 10.63 -1.45
C ARG A 118 -10.07 11.16 -0.72
N ALA A 119 -11.24 10.63 -1.04
CA ALA A 119 -12.49 10.97 -0.34
C ALA A 119 -12.42 10.59 1.15
N LEU A 120 -11.77 9.46 1.50
CA LEU A 120 -11.57 9.08 2.91
C LEU A 120 -10.66 10.09 3.63
N ALA A 121 -9.57 10.55 3.00
CA ALA A 121 -8.74 11.62 3.59
C ALA A 121 -9.56 12.88 3.87
N ALA A 122 -10.29 13.37 2.86
CA ALA A 122 -11.15 14.55 3.01
C ALA A 122 -12.25 14.37 4.08
N HIS A 123 -12.82 13.17 4.21
CA HIS A 123 -13.82 12.86 5.23
C HIS A 123 -13.22 12.86 6.64
N ILE A 124 -12.01 12.33 6.82
CA ILE A 124 -11.27 12.39 8.08
C ILE A 124 -11.00 13.86 8.47
N ASP A 125 -10.48 14.66 7.55
CA ASP A 125 -10.19 16.07 7.78
C ASP A 125 -11.48 16.87 8.13
N ALA A 126 -12.59 16.56 7.45
CA ALA A 126 -13.90 17.14 7.78
C ALA A 126 -14.39 16.73 9.18
N CYS A 127 -14.21 15.46 9.58
CA CYS A 127 -14.56 15.02 10.94
C CYS A 127 -13.72 15.74 12.00
N ASN A 128 -12.41 15.88 11.78
CA ASN A 128 -11.54 16.60 12.69
C ASN A 128 -11.95 18.07 12.83
N THR A 129 -12.30 18.71 11.72
CA THR A 129 -12.73 20.12 11.71
C THR A 129 -14.09 20.32 12.39
N GLN A 130 -15.08 19.47 12.06
CA GLN A 130 -16.46 19.66 12.50
C GLN A 130 -16.72 19.16 13.92
N TYR A 131 -16.10 18.04 14.30
CA TYR A 131 -16.39 17.32 15.54
C TYR A 131 -15.24 17.33 16.55
N GLY A 132 -14.09 17.92 16.18
CA GLY A 132 -12.90 17.94 17.04
C GLY A 132 -12.28 16.56 17.27
N THR A 133 -12.47 15.61 16.35
CA THR A 133 -11.84 14.29 16.43
C THR A 133 -10.34 14.39 16.20
N SER A 134 -9.60 13.36 16.62
CA SER A 134 -8.15 13.24 16.40
C SER A 134 -7.85 12.04 15.50
N TYR A 135 -8.51 12.00 14.35
CA TYR A 135 -8.39 10.94 13.37
C TYR A 135 -7.27 11.24 12.37
N ASN A 136 -6.57 10.22 11.91
CA ASN A 136 -5.48 10.40 10.96
C ASN A 136 -5.47 9.34 9.86
N TYR A 137 -4.60 9.58 8.87
CA TYR A 137 -4.34 8.61 7.82
C TYR A 137 -2.85 8.53 7.50
N LEU A 138 -2.42 7.34 7.12
CA LEU A 138 -1.08 7.04 6.65
C LEU A 138 -1.11 6.76 5.16
N ILE A 139 -0.17 7.32 4.40
CA ILE A 139 -0.10 7.21 2.95
C ILE A 139 1.15 6.40 2.59
N PRO A 140 1.07 5.06 2.56
CA PRO A 140 2.23 4.24 2.22
C PRO A 140 2.57 4.33 0.73
N CYS A 141 3.86 4.25 0.41
CA CYS A 141 4.35 3.95 -0.92
C CYS A 141 4.02 2.49 -1.31
N ASN A 142 4.55 1.99 -2.43
CA ASN A 142 4.22 0.62 -2.84
C ASN A 142 4.74 -0.39 -1.81
N LEU A 143 3.87 -1.32 -1.44
CA LEU A 143 4.20 -2.37 -0.47
C LEU A 143 4.54 -3.68 -1.16
N TYR A 144 5.40 -4.48 -0.51
CA TYR A 144 5.65 -5.87 -0.84
C TYR A 144 5.91 -6.67 0.45
N GLY A 145 5.73 -7.98 0.40
CA GLY A 145 5.94 -8.84 1.57
C GLY A 145 5.56 -10.28 1.32
N GLU A 146 5.77 -11.12 2.31
CA GLU A 146 5.64 -12.57 2.25
C GLU A 146 4.22 -13.07 1.96
N PHE A 147 3.20 -12.28 2.31
CA PHE A 147 1.78 -12.68 2.22
C PHE A 147 1.05 -12.00 1.05
N ASP A 148 1.78 -11.47 0.06
CA ASP A 148 1.15 -10.93 -1.13
C ASP A 148 0.64 -12.06 -2.04
N LYS A 149 -0.30 -11.72 -2.93
CA LYS A 149 -0.86 -12.68 -3.90
C LYS A 149 0.20 -13.06 -4.93
N THR A 150 0.40 -14.36 -5.13
CA THR A 150 1.36 -14.90 -6.11
C THR A 150 0.76 -15.10 -7.51
N ASP A 151 -0.57 -15.02 -7.66
CA ASP A 151 -1.25 -15.06 -8.96
C ASP A 151 -0.72 -13.90 -9.85
N PRO A 152 -0.10 -14.18 -11.02
CA PRO A 152 0.50 -13.15 -11.88
C PRO A 152 -0.48 -12.05 -12.32
N ALA A 153 -1.79 -12.36 -12.39
CA ALA A 153 -2.82 -11.38 -12.74
C ALA A 153 -3.19 -10.43 -11.59
N LYS A 154 -2.81 -10.76 -10.35
CA LYS A 154 -3.24 -10.05 -9.14
C LYS A 154 -2.09 -9.61 -8.25
N SER A 155 -0.88 -10.09 -8.48
CA SER A 155 0.30 -9.79 -7.67
C SER A 155 0.81 -8.36 -7.92
N HIS A 156 1.47 -7.80 -6.89
CA HIS A 156 2.21 -6.56 -7.03
C HIS A 156 3.59 -6.81 -7.68
N PHE A 157 4.21 -5.74 -8.17
CA PHE A 157 5.42 -5.82 -9.00
C PHE A 157 6.55 -6.64 -8.37
N VAL A 158 6.93 -6.36 -7.12
CA VAL A 158 8.06 -7.06 -6.46
C VAL A 158 7.76 -8.55 -6.28
N THR A 159 6.53 -8.88 -5.91
CA THR A 159 6.07 -10.27 -5.81
C THR A 159 6.10 -10.98 -7.16
N ALA A 160 5.58 -10.33 -8.20
CA ALA A 160 5.63 -10.87 -9.58
C ALA A 160 7.08 -11.05 -10.08
N LEU A 161 7.99 -10.14 -9.73
CA LEU A 161 9.40 -10.23 -10.04
C LEU A 161 10.05 -11.45 -9.37
N ILE A 162 9.83 -11.62 -8.06
CA ILE A 162 10.37 -12.75 -7.30
C ILE A 162 9.83 -14.09 -7.83
N THR A 163 8.54 -14.18 -8.12
CA THR A 163 7.96 -15.41 -8.69
C THR A 163 8.52 -15.72 -10.08
N LYS A 164 8.80 -14.71 -10.91
CA LYS A 164 9.48 -14.89 -12.22
C LYS A 164 10.91 -15.38 -12.05
N ILE A 165 11.65 -14.87 -11.07
CA ILE A 165 13.02 -15.36 -10.77
C ILE A 165 12.97 -16.83 -10.36
N ILE A 166 12.09 -17.19 -9.42
CA ILE A 166 11.94 -18.58 -8.96
C ILE A 166 11.59 -19.50 -10.14
N LYS A 167 10.67 -19.07 -10.99
CA LYS A 167 10.29 -19.86 -12.17
C LYS A 167 11.45 -19.99 -13.16
N ALA A 168 12.20 -18.94 -13.43
CA ALA A 168 13.37 -18.99 -14.31
C ALA A 168 14.43 -19.98 -13.79
N GLU A 169 14.66 -20.01 -12.47
CA GLU A 169 15.54 -21.01 -11.85
C GLU A 169 15.02 -22.45 -12.07
N GLN A 170 13.74 -22.70 -11.87
CA GLN A 170 13.12 -24.02 -12.05
C GLN A 170 13.18 -24.49 -13.50
N ASP A 171 12.95 -23.56 -14.44
CA ASP A 171 12.95 -23.82 -15.89
C ASP A 171 14.40 -23.88 -16.48
N GLY A 172 15.42 -23.53 -15.70
CA GLY A 172 16.82 -23.41 -16.16
C GLY A 172 17.01 -22.27 -17.19
N SER A 173 16.19 -21.22 -17.11
CA SER A 173 16.25 -20.05 -18.00
C SER A 173 17.41 -19.14 -17.61
N ASP A 174 18.11 -18.58 -18.61
CA ASP A 174 19.17 -17.58 -18.42
C ASP A 174 18.66 -16.14 -18.32
N HIS A 175 17.34 -15.91 -18.38
CA HIS A 175 16.76 -14.58 -18.36
C HIS A 175 15.39 -14.54 -17.70
N ILE A 176 14.99 -13.30 -17.31
CA ILE A 176 13.61 -12.94 -16.95
C ILE A 176 13.10 -11.86 -17.90
N THR A 177 11.79 -11.87 -18.20
CA THR A 177 11.16 -10.83 -19.04
C THR A 177 10.20 -10.02 -18.20
N LEU A 178 10.37 -8.68 -18.22
CA LEU A 178 9.52 -7.68 -17.57
C LEU A 178 8.80 -6.84 -18.62
N LEU A 179 7.54 -6.46 -18.32
CA LEU A 179 6.77 -5.57 -19.18
C LEU A 179 7.24 -4.11 -19.00
N GLY A 180 7.15 -3.32 -20.08
CA GLY A 180 7.53 -1.90 -20.10
C GLY A 180 8.99 -1.68 -20.46
N THR A 181 9.49 -0.46 -20.22
CA THR A 181 10.86 -0.05 -20.59
C THR A 181 11.87 -0.20 -19.47
N GLY A 182 11.43 -0.47 -18.25
CA GLY A 182 12.28 -0.50 -17.05
C GLY A 182 12.68 0.87 -16.49
N LYS A 183 12.29 1.98 -17.13
CA LYS A 183 12.67 3.35 -16.75
C LYS A 183 11.85 3.97 -15.61
N PRO A 184 10.54 3.66 -15.42
CA PRO A 184 9.74 4.25 -14.36
C PRO A 184 10.36 4.08 -12.97
N LEU A 185 10.22 5.12 -12.14
CA LEU A 185 10.79 5.18 -10.80
C LEU A 185 9.75 4.81 -9.75
N ARG A 186 10.15 4.00 -8.76
CA ARG A 186 9.25 3.53 -7.67
C ARG A 186 9.96 3.48 -6.33
N GLN A 187 9.21 3.80 -5.30
CA GLN A 187 9.54 3.47 -3.92
C GLN A 187 8.83 2.17 -3.53
N PHE A 188 9.58 1.20 -3.01
CA PHE A 188 9.02 -0.05 -2.49
C PHE A 188 9.43 -0.26 -1.04
N MET A 189 8.44 -0.45 -0.17
CA MET A 189 8.62 -0.64 1.26
C MET A 189 8.13 -2.03 1.67
N HIS A 190 8.87 -2.70 2.55
CA HIS A 190 8.42 -3.97 3.12
C HIS A 190 7.17 -3.76 3.99
N ALA A 191 6.16 -4.62 3.86
CA ALA A 191 4.89 -4.50 4.58
C ALA A 191 5.05 -4.53 6.12
N ASP A 192 6.09 -5.20 6.63
CA ASP A 192 6.42 -5.22 8.06
C ASP A 192 6.82 -3.81 8.57
N ASP A 193 7.44 -2.98 7.73
CA ASP A 193 7.79 -1.59 8.09
C ASP A 193 6.54 -0.73 8.28
N LEU A 194 5.54 -0.85 7.39
CA LEU A 194 4.25 -0.17 7.59
C LEU A 194 3.57 -0.64 8.87
N ALA A 195 3.57 -1.95 9.11
CA ALA A 195 2.99 -2.52 10.33
C ALA A 195 3.67 -1.97 11.60
N ARG A 196 5.00 -1.82 11.56
CA ARG A 196 5.78 -1.23 12.65
C ARG A 196 5.48 0.26 12.84
N VAL A 197 5.32 1.03 11.75
CA VAL A 197 4.88 2.44 11.84
C VAL A 197 3.51 2.54 12.47
N ILE A 198 2.54 1.71 12.06
CA ILE A 198 1.19 1.69 12.65
C ILE A 198 1.24 1.36 14.14
N GLY A 199 2.04 0.36 14.56
CA GLY A 199 2.25 0.02 15.97
C GLY A 199 2.81 1.20 16.76
N GLN A 200 3.88 1.84 16.27
CA GLN A 200 4.47 3.01 16.91
C GLN A 200 3.52 4.22 16.97
N CYS A 201 2.67 4.40 15.93
CA CYS A 201 1.62 5.42 16.00
C CYS A 201 0.60 5.13 17.09
N ALA A 202 0.25 3.87 17.29
CA ALA A 202 -0.66 3.47 18.38
C ALA A 202 -0.03 3.69 19.75
N ASP A 203 1.22 3.26 19.96
CA ASP A 203 1.93 3.36 21.21
C ASP A 203 2.20 4.81 21.64
N ARG A 204 2.50 5.69 20.68
CA ARG A 204 2.82 7.12 20.94
C ARG A 204 1.61 8.05 20.76
N ASP A 205 0.43 7.51 20.52
CA ASP A 205 -0.82 8.25 20.27
C ASP A 205 -0.69 9.34 19.18
N VAL A 206 -0.02 8.99 18.06
CA VAL A 206 0.20 9.91 16.94
C VAL A 206 -1.11 10.19 16.22
N THR A 207 -1.44 11.48 16.08
CA THR A 207 -2.68 11.96 15.44
C THR A 207 -2.44 12.69 14.12
N GLN A 208 -1.18 12.88 13.72
CA GLN A 208 -0.82 13.50 12.46
C GLN A 208 -0.97 12.51 11.30
N SER A 209 -1.40 13.03 10.14
CA SER A 209 -1.39 12.30 8.87
C SER A 209 -0.08 12.56 8.12
N PHE A 210 0.51 11.51 7.52
CA PHE A 210 1.78 11.63 6.80
C PHE A 210 2.00 10.50 5.79
N ASN A 211 2.93 10.76 4.87
CA ASN A 211 3.45 9.76 3.96
C ASN A 211 4.36 8.76 4.68
N VAL A 212 4.22 7.47 4.35
CA VAL A 212 5.10 6.40 4.83
C VAL A 212 5.85 5.83 3.65
N ALA A 213 7.10 6.25 3.46
CA ALA A 213 7.88 5.88 2.29
C ALA A 213 9.35 5.74 2.62
N VAL A 214 10.00 4.81 1.92
CA VAL A 214 11.46 4.70 1.90
C VAL A 214 12.07 5.92 1.17
N PRO A 215 13.30 6.35 1.51
CA PRO A 215 13.94 7.46 0.81
C PRO A 215 14.37 7.09 -0.62
N GLU A 216 14.65 5.81 -0.89
CA GLU A 216 15.14 5.34 -2.18
C GLU A 216 14.01 5.30 -3.22
N ASN A 217 14.22 5.98 -4.35
CA ASN A 217 13.34 5.96 -5.51
C ASN A 217 14.09 5.40 -6.71
N LEU A 218 13.90 4.10 -6.97
CA LEU A 218 14.67 3.33 -7.95
C LEU A 218 13.86 3.06 -9.21
N SER A 219 14.55 2.95 -10.35
CA SER A 219 13.93 2.48 -11.59
C SER A 219 13.53 1.00 -11.48
N ILE A 220 12.56 0.60 -12.29
CA ILE A 220 12.13 -0.79 -12.39
C ILE A 220 13.32 -1.72 -12.74
N ARG A 221 14.26 -1.23 -13.57
CA ARG A 221 15.51 -1.93 -13.90
C ARG A 221 16.39 -2.13 -12.67
N GLU A 222 16.69 -1.05 -11.93
CA GLU A 222 17.54 -1.13 -10.72
C GLU A 222 16.92 -2.04 -9.67
N ILE A 223 15.60 -2.02 -9.50
CA ILE A 223 14.89 -2.92 -8.59
C ILE A 223 15.06 -4.38 -9.02
N ALA A 224 14.98 -4.66 -10.33
CA ALA A 224 15.18 -6.01 -10.85
C ALA A 224 16.63 -6.48 -10.69
N GLU A 225 17.61 -5.60 -10.89
CA GLU A 225 19.04 -5.88 -10.64
C GLU A 225 19.29 -6.19 -9.16
N VAL A 226 18.73 -5.38 -8.24
CA VAL A 226 18.78 -5.67 -6.80
C VAL A 226 18.14 -7.01 -6.46
N ALA A 227 17.02 -7.36 -7.12
CA ALA A 227 16.34 -8.63 -6.88
C ALA A 227 17.17 -9.83 -7.34
N LEU A 228 17.78 -9.77 -8.51
CA LEU A 228 18.68 -10.81 -9.00
C LEU A 228 19.87 -10.99 -8.05
N ALA A 229 20.52 -9.91 -7.65
CA ALA A 229 21.63 -9.94 -6.70
C ALA A 229 21.22 -10.50 -5.33
N ALA A 230 20.06 -10.07 -4.81
CA ALA A 230 19.57 -10.52 -3.50
C ALA A 230 19.20 -12.02 -3.47
N THR A 231 18.94 -12.62 -4.62
CA THR A 231 18.52 -14.02 -4.78
C THR A 231 19.64 -14.94 -5.30
N GLY A 232 20.84 -14.40 -5.57
CA GLY A 232 21.99 -15.15 -6.08
C GLY A 232 21.90 -15.47 -7.58
N ASN A 233 21.16 -14.63 -8.34
CA ASN A 233 20.88 -14.81 -9.76
C ASN A 233 21.47 -13.68 -10.65
N GLU A 234 22.59 -13.09 -10.24
CA GLU A 234 23.24 -11.96 -10.94
C GLU A 234 23.61 -12.30 -12.39
N GLY A 235 23.72 -13.58 -12.74
CA GLY A 235 24.00 -14.03 -14.09
C GLY A 235 22.80 -14.05 -15.04
N MET A 236 21.56 -13.85 -14.53
CA MET A 236 20.36 -13.81 -15.38
C MET A 236 20.24 -12.47 -16.11
N GLU A 237 19.90 -12.52 -17.39
CA GLU A 237 19.61 -11.34 -18.21
C GLU A 237 18.23 -10.78 -17.85
N ILE A 238 18.11 -9.44 -17.78
CA ILE A 238 16.82 -8.74 -17.68
C ILE A 238 16.42 -8.24 -19.06
N ARG A 239 15.37 -8.84 -19.63
CA ARG A 239 14.75 -8.41 -20.89
C ARG A 239 13.51 -7.58 -20.61
N PHE A 240 13.33 -6.50 -21.40
CA PHE A 240 12.14 -5.65 -21.31
C PHE A 240 11.29 -5.78 -22.55
N ASP A 241 10.00 -6.08 -22.37
CA ASP A 241 8.99 -6.06 -23.41
C ASP A 241 8.31 -4.68 -23.42
N ALA A 242 8.81 -3.80 -24.29
CA ALA A 242 8.32 -2.43 -24.42
C ALA A 242 6.90 -2.33 -25.04
N SER A 243 6.29 -3.44 -25.47
CA SER A 243 4.88 -3.45 -25.90
C SER A 243 3.92 -3.30 -24.72
N GLY A 244 4.37 -3.61 -23.50
CA GLY A 244 3.62 -3.39 -22.27
C GLY A 244 3.68 -1.94 -21.78
N PRO A 245 2.68 -1.51 -20.96
CA PRO A 245 2.64 -0.16 -20.45
C PRO A 245 3.67 0.07 -19.32
N ASP A 246 4.31 1.23 -19.31
CA ASP A 246 5.20 1.68 -18.22
C ASP A 246 4.42 2.13 -16.96
N GLY A 247 3.16 2.51 -17.12
CA GLY A 247 2.41 3.19 -16.07
C GLY A 247 2.91 4.62 -15.82
N GLN A 248 2.65 5.16 -14.64
CA GLN A 248 3.11 6.48 -14.22
C GLN A 248 4.65 6.50 -14.15
N PHE A 249 5.29 7.50 -14.76
CA PHE A 249 6.76 7.56 -14.83
C PHE A 249 7.41 7.77 -13.46
N ARG A 250 6.87 8.69 -12.64
CA ARG A 250 7.40 9.02 -11.32
C ARG A 250 6.29 9.19 -10.29
N LYS A 251 6.49 8.64 -9.08
CA LYS A 251 5.43 8.56 -8.07
C LYS A 251 5.98 8.63 -6.64
N ASP A 252 7.19 9.15 -6.46
CA ASP A 252 7.79 9.23 -5.14
C ASP A 252 7.17 10.31 -4.25
N VAL A 253 7.07 9.99 -2.98
CA VAL A 253 6.55 10.88 -1.95
C VAL A 253 7.61 11.16 -0.89
N SER A 254 7.53 12.35 -0.29
CA SER A 254 8.40 12.75 0.82
C SER A 254 7.99 12.05 2.10
N ASN A 255 8.95 11.50 2.84
CA ASN A 255 8.76 10.96 4.19
C ASN A 255 9.19 11.95 5.29
N ALA A 256 9.46 13.21 4.95
CA ALA A 256 10.02 14.19 5.89
C ALA A 256 9.18 14.33 7.16
N ARG A 257 7.85 14.46 7.04
CA ARG A 257 6.93 14.53 8.19
C ARG A 257 6.97 13.28 9.07
N MET A 258 7.05 12.11 8.47
CA MET A 258 7.24 10.87 9.22
C MET A 258 8.56 10.88 10.01
N MET A 259 9.64 11.31 9.38
CA MET A 259 10.96 11.34 10.02
C MET A 259 11.09 12.41 11.11
N GLU A 260 10.28 13.46 11.09
CA GLU A 260 10.14 14.39 12.23
C GLU A 260 9.50 13.71 13.44
N ILE A 261 8.53 12.82 13.23
CA ILE A 261 7.83 12.08 14.30
C ILE A 261 8.67 10.89 14.79
N PHE A 262 9.35 10.22 13.88
CA PHE A 262 10.14 9.00 14.11
C PHE A 262 11.57 9.12 13.57
N PRO A 263 12.43 10.00 14.14
CA PRO A 263 13.77 10.30 13.59
C PRO A 263 14.70 9.09 13.56
N ASP A 264 14.49 8.12 14.45
CA ASP A 264 15.29 6.91 14.53
C ASP A 264 14.72 5.72 13.76
N PHE A 265 13.62 5.91 13.03
CA PHE A 265 13.03 4.81 12.24
C PHE A 265 14.00 4.37 11.14
N ARG A 266 14.17 3.05 11.01
CA ARG A 266 15.00 2.45 9.97
C ARG A 266 14.15 1.50 9.16
N PHE A 267 14.08 1.74 7.87
CA PHE A 267 13.38 0.86 6.92
C PHE A 267 14.21 -0.40 6.65
N THR A 268 13.52 -1.48 6.36
CA THR A 268 14.13 -2.70 5.81
C THR A 268 14.70 -2.37 4.43
N GLY A 269 15.99 -2.62 4.22
CA GLY A 269 16.62 -2.41 2.92
C GLY A 269 15.99 -3.29 1.83
N LEU A 270 15.90 -2.78 0.59
CA LEU A 270 15.21 -3.49 -0.50
C LEU A 270 15.79 -4.90 -0.73
N ALA A 271 17.11 -5.05 -0.78
CA ALA A 271 17.77 -6.34 -0.95
C ALA A 271 17.47 -7.33 0.19
N GLU A 272 17.42 -6.84 1.43
CA GLU A 272 17.07 -7.67 2.60
C GLU A 272 15.61 -8.13 2.52
N GLY A 273 14.69 -7.21 2.26
CA GLY A 273 13.26 -7.53 2.15
C GLY A 273 12.98 -8.51 1.02
N ILE A 274 13.60 -8.31 -0.16
CA ILE A 274 13.48 -9.24 -1.29
C ILE A 274 13.98 -10.63 -0.91
N ARG A 275 15.14 -10.74 -0.23
CA ARG A 275 15.69 -12.03 0.20
C ARG A 275 14.73 -12.75 1.16
N ARG A 276 14.08 -12.02 2.08
CA ARG A 276 13.08 -12.58 3.00
C ARG A 276 11.91 -13.17 2.24
N VAL A 277 11.31 -12.39 1.33
CA VAL A 277 10.14 -12.81 0.51
C VAL A 277 10.51 -13.99 -0.39
N TYR A 278 11.66 -13.96 -1.06
CA TYR A 278 12.16 -15.04 -1.90
C TYR A 278 12.32 -16.35 -1.10
N SER A 279 12.97 -16.29 0.07
CA SER A 279 13.14 -17.43 0.94
C SER A 279 11.81 -18.01 1.42
N TYR A 280 10.85 -17.14 1.76
CA TYR A 280 9.52 -17.55 2.14
C TYR A 280 8.79 -18.27 1.01
N TYR A 281 8.84 -17.75 -0.22
CA TYR A 281 8.17 -18.40 -1.35
C TYR A 281 8.83 -19.72 -1.75
N LYS A 282 10.15 -19.81 -1.74
CA LYS A 282 10.85 -21.10 -1.99
C LYS A 282 10.52 -22.17 -0.96
N ALA A 283 10.25 -21.78 0.28
CA ALA A 283 9.89 -22.71 1.34
C ALA A 283 8.42 -23.17 1.28
N ASN A 284 7.50 -22.29 0.86
CA ASN A 284 6.04 -22.49 1.01
C ASN A 284 5.31 -22.75 -0.32
N HIS A 285 5.92 -22.46 -1.47
CA HIS A 285 5.38 -22.72 -2.81
C HIS A 285 6.21 -23.78 -3.53
N LYS A 286 6.34 -24.96 -2.93
CA LYS A 286 6.81 -26.15 -3.62
C LYS A 286 5.61 -26.73 -4.37
N GLU A 287 5.52 -26.47 -5.68
CA GLU A 287 4.71 -27.29 -6.56
C GLU A 287 5.34 -28.68 -6.75
#